data_152b1be8cd8db19dfd33cf60f155048a
#
_entry.id   152b1be8cd8db19dfd33cf60f155048a
#
_cell.length_a   1.000
_cell.length_b   1.000
_cell.length_c   1.000
_cell.angle_alpha   90.00
_cell.angle_beta   90.00
_cell.angle_gamma   90.00
#
_symmetry.space_group_name_H-M   'P 1'
#
loop_
_entity.id
_entity.type
_entity.pdbx_description
1 polymer ?
#
loop_
_entity_poly.entity_id
_entity_poly.type
_entity_poly.pdbx_seq_one_letter_code
_entity_poly.pdbx_strand_id
1 'polypeptide(L)'
;LKYIKMNQSNEDFEIPVPWFLIKHPEGDVVIDGGNAIEVAIDKHAHWGAVVNAYDPVMKKSDNCVEQAKSVGTNISDVRYLIQSHLHLDHSGGVGRFPNAIHVVQRLEYDYAFNPDWFAAPAYIRKDFDKPNIHWKYLNDKKTDFFDLYGDGVITIIFSPGHSPGHQS
;
A
#
# COMPACT_ATOMS: atom_id res chain seq x y z
N LEU A 1 -7.42 15.34 -8.40
CA LEU A 1 -6.94 15.14 -9.79
C LEU A 1 -6.70 16.44 -10.55
N LYS A 2 -7.47 17.52 -10.27
CA LYS A 2 -7.23 18.86 -10.84
C LYS A 2 -5.78 19.33 -10.63
N TYR A 3 -5.16 18.95 -9.50
CA TYR A 3 -3.77 19.29 -9.18
C TYR A 3 -2.76 18.38 -9.87
N ILE A 4 -3.12 17.15 -10.19
CA ILE A 4 -2.23 16.20 -10.88
C ILE A 4 -2.17 16.49 -12.38
N LYS A 5 -3.25 16.96 -12.98
CA LYS A 5 -3.32 17.27 -14.42
C LYS A 5 -2.85 18.67 -14.83
N MET A 6 -2.27 19.43 -13.92
CA MET A 6 -1.67 20.75 -14.24
C MET A 6 -2.57 21.62 -15.15
N ASN A 7 -3.84 21.82 -14.81
CA ASN A 7 -4.81 22.66 -15.54
C ASN A 7 -5.28 22.15 -16.91
N GLN A 8 -5.15 20.88 -17.24
CA GLN A 8 -5.58 20.37 -18.53
C GLN A 8 -7.09 20.11 -18.66
N SER A 9 -7.81 19.90 -17.55
CA SER A 9 -9.29 19.85 -17.55
C SER A 9 -9.86 20.08 -16.14
N ASN A 10 -11.13 20.53 -16.09
CA ASN A 10 -11.91 20.63 -14.84
C ASN A 10 -12.83 19.39 -14.64
N GLU A 11 -12.66 18.35 -15.44
CA GLU A 11 -13.47 17.13 -15.37
C GLU A 11 -12.92 16.21 -14.27
N ASP A 12 -13.83 15.57 -13.55
CA ASP A 12 -13.48 14.49 -12.64
C ASP A 12 -12.95 13.30 -13.45
N PHE A 13 -11.92 12.67 -12.94
CA PHE A 13 -11.29 11.52 -13.56
C PHE A 13 -11.14 10.41 -12.53
N GLU A 14 -11.80 9.28 -12.79
CA GLU A 14 -11.69 8.09 -11.96
C GLU A 14 -10.47 7.28 -12.34
N ILE A 15 -9.67 6.91 -11.32
CA ILE A 15 -8.50 6.05 -11.47
C ILE A 15 -8.69 4.80 -10.60
N PRO A 16 -8.32 3.61 -11.12
CA PRO A 16 -8.31 2.40 -10.31
C PRO A 16 -7.25 2.49 -9.22
N VAL A 17 -7.53 1.85 -8.09
CA VAL A 17 -6.60 1.64 -6.98
C VAL A 17 -6.30 0.14 -6.91
N PRO A 18 -5.32 -0.34 -7.67
CA PRO A 18 -5.02 -1.77 -7.76
C PRO A 18 -4.24 -2.27 -6.54
N TRP A 19 -4.43 -3.54 -6.25
CA TRP A 19 -3.58 -4.37 -5.42
C TRP A 19 -3.48 -5.74 -6.06
N PHE A 20 -2.48 -6.55 -5.71
CA PHE A 20 -2.27 -7.83 -6.36
C PHE A 20 -2.13 -8.96 -5.34
N LEU A 21 -2.67 -10.13 -5.70
CA LEU A 21 -2.50 -11.38 -4.97
C LEU A 21 -1.75 -12.37 -5.84
N ILE A 22 -0.61 -12.81 -5.38
CA ILE A 22 0.22 -13.82 -6.05
C ILE A 22 0.12 -15.11 -5.26
N LYS A 23 -0.26 -16.19 -5.94
CA LYS A 23 -0.22 -17.54 -5.38
C LYS A 23 1.18 -18.11 -5.54
N HIS A 24 1.81 -18.46 -4.42
CA HIS A 24 3.15 -19.04 -4.41
C HIS A 24 3.18 -20.29 -3.54
N PRO A 25 3.90 -21.37 -3.95
CA PRO A 25 3.95 -22.63 -3.19
C PRO A 25 4.41 -22.47 -1.74
N GLU A 26 5.25 -21.48 -1.47
CA GLU A 26 5.78 -21.20 -0.12
C GLU A 26 4.93 -20.21 0.68
N GLY A 27 3.75 -19.85 0.22
CA GLY A 27 2.81 -18.94 0.86
C GLY A 27 2.44 -17.76 -0.04
N ASP A 28 1.19 -17.33 0.06
CA ASP A 28 0.65 -16.26 -0.78
C ASP A 28 1.34 -14.92 -0.49
N VAL A 29 1.41 -14.08 -1.52
CA VAL A 29 1.96 -12.72 -1.44
C VAL A 29 0.90 -11.72 -1.86
N VAL A 30 0.72 -10.69 -1.07
CA VAL A 30 -0.07 -9.51 -1.41
C VAL A 30 0.88 -8.37 -1.73
N ILE A 31 0.63 -7.67 -2.83
CA ILE A 31 1.35 -6.44 -3.18
C ILE A 31 0.37 -5.29 -3.03
N ASP A 32 0.72 -4.34 -2.17
CA ASP A 32 -0.11 -3.23 -1.71
C ASP A 32 -1.42 -3.70 -1.06
N GLY A 33 -2.28 -2.78 -0.71
CA GLY A 33 -3.54 -3.14 -0.05
C GLY A 33 -4.70 -2.25 -0.46
N GLY A 34 -4.47 -1.40 -1.46
CA GLY A 34 -5.48 -0.42 -1.85
C GLY A 34 -5.83 0.53 -0.71
N ASN A 35 -7.03 1.10 -0.77
CA ASN A 35 -7.56 1.94 0.31
C ASN A 35 -7.93 1.10 1.54
N ALA A 36 -7.77 1.68 2.71
CA ALA A 36 -8.22 1.08 3.96
C ALA A 36 -9.75 0.88 3.99
N ILE A 37 -10.24 -0.19 4.61
CA ILE A 37 -11.68 -0.50 4.68
C ILE A 37 -12.47 0.62 5.39
N GLU A 38 -11.84 1.36 6.29
CA GLU A 38 -12.41 2.50 6.99
C GLU A 38 -12.87 3.60 6.05
N VAL A 39 -12.24 3.73 4.89
CA VAL A 39 -12.65 4.66 3.82
C VAL A 39 -14.05 4.33 3.31
N ALA A 40 -14.39 3.04 3.18
CA ALA A 40 -15.72 2.60 2.79
C ALA A 40 -16.77 2.73 3.91
N ILE A 41 -16.33 2.98 5.15
CA ILE A 41 -17.21 3.18 6.31
C ILE A 41 -17.49 4.68 6.48
N ASP A 42 -16.44 5.47 6.59
CA ASP A 42 -16.50 6.93 6.70
C ASP A 42 -15.18 7.54 6.21
N LYS A 43 -15.16 7.90 4.93
CA LYS A 43 -13.98 8.50 4.30
C LYS A 43 -13.56 9.83 4.95
N HIS A 44 -14.54 10.63 5.41
CA HIS A 44 -14.24 11.92 6.06
C HIS A 44 -13.60 11.74 7.42
N ALA A 45 -14.09 10.79 8.22
CA ALA A 45 -13.47 10.45 9.50
C ALA A 45 -12.08 9.81 9.32
N HIS A 46 -11.88 9.07 8.22
CA HIS A 46 -10.62 8.37 7.98
C HIS A 46 -9.56 9.25 7.33
N TRP A 47 -9.87 9.93 6.23
CA TRP A 47 -8.94 10.75 5.47
C TRP A 47 -9.00 12.24 5.79
N GLY A 48 -10.08 12.71 6.45
CA GLY A 48 -10.24 14.12 6.77
C GLY A 48 -10.31 14.99 5.51
N ALA A 49 -9.54 16.07 5.50
CA ALA A 49 -9.54 17.05 4.40
C ALA A 49 -9.01 16.50 3.06
N VAL A 50 -8.32 15.37 3.07
CA VAL A 50 -7.81 14.73 1.84
C VAL A 50 -8.95 14.34 0.88
N VAL A 51 -10.14 14.05 1.42
CA VAL A 51 -11.34 13.74 0.62
C VAL A 51 -11.72 14.88 -0.34
N ASN A 52 -11.35 16.11 -0.05
CA ASN A 52 -11.60 17.24 -0.95
C ASN A 52 -10.76 17.19 -2.24
N ALA A 53 -9.64 16.46 -2.22
CA ALA A 53 -8.76 16.27 -3.37
C ALA A 53 -8.95 14.91 -4.04
N TYR A 54 -9.28 13.90 -3.25
CA TYR A 54 -9.47 12.50 -3.70
C TYR A 54 -10.78 11.98 -3.13
N ASP A 55 -11.78 11.82 -3.99
CA ASP A 55 -13.08 11.28 -3.60
C ASP A 55 -13.13 9.76 -3.87
N PRO A 56 -12.88 8.91 -2.86
CA PRO A 56 -12.85 7.48 -3.06
C PRO A 56 -14.25 6.91 -3.30
N VAL A 57 -14.39 6.11 -4.35
CA VAL A 57 -15.58 5.30 -4.63
C VAL A 57 -15.26 3.87 -4.23
N MET A 58 -15.66 3.48 -3.03
CA MET A 58 -15.29 2.19 -2.44
C MET A 58 -16.42 1.61 -1.60
N LYS A 59 -16.68 0.32 -1.74
CA LYS A 59 -17.53 -0.49 -0.86
C LYS A 59 -16.64 -1.31 0.07
N LYS A 60 -17.20 -1.79 1.18
CA LYS A 60 -16.47 -2.69 2.10
C LYS A 60 -15.97 -3.96 1.42
N SER A 61 -16.74 -4.48 0.45
CA SER A 61 -16.36 -5.65 -0.36
C SER A 61 -15.13 -5.41 -1.26
N ASP A 62 -14.77 -4.17 -1.52
CA ASP A 62 -13.65 -3.82 -2.41
C ASP A 62 -12.30 -3.80 -1.67
N ASN A 63 -12.33 -3.95 -0.33
CA ASN A 63 -11.11 -4.06 0.47
C ASN A 63 -10.32 -5.33 0.11
N CYS A 64 -9.00 -5.25 0.14
CA CYS A 64 -8.11 -6.35 -0.25
C CYS A 64 -8.35 -7.66 0.52
N VAL A 65 -8.73 -7.60 1.79
CA VAL A 65 -9.04 -8.79 2.60
C VAL A 65 -10.31 -9.49 2.10
N GLU A 66 -11.38 -8.72 1.86
CA GLU A 66 -12.64 -9.29 1.38
C GLU A 66 -12.51 -9.82 -0.05
N GLN A 67 -11.76 -9.12 -0.88
CA GLN A 67 -11.43 -9.59 -2.24
C GLN A 67 -10.56 -10.86 -2.21
N ALA A 68 -9.54 -10.95 -1.36
CA ALA A 68 -8.73 -12.16 -1.19
C ALA A 68 -9.58 -13.35 -0.78
N LYS A 69 -10.49 -13.18 0.19
CA LYS A 69 -11.43 -14.22 0.61
C LYS A 69 -12.36 -14.63 -0.53
N SER A 70 -12.84 -13.69 -1.34
CA SER A 70 -13.77 -13.96 -2.45
C SER A 70 -13.18 -14.86 -3.52
N VAL A 71 -11.86 -14.87 -3.68
CA VAL A 71 -11.13 -15.76 -4.59
C VAL A 71 -10.58 -17.01 -3.88
N GLY A 72 -11.07 -17.31 -2.68
CA GLY A 72 -10.74 -18.52 -1.93
C GLY A 72 -9.41 -18.48 -1.17
N THR A 73 -8.81 -17.30 -0.97
CA THR A 73 -7.59 -17.18 -0.17
C THR A 73 -7.93 -17.17 1.32
N ASN A 74 -7.30 -18.05 2.07
CA ASN A 74 -7.27 -17.91 3.51
C ASN A 74 -6.25 -16.82 3.86
N ILE A 75 -6.70 -15.74 4.48
CA ILE A 75 -5.86 -14.57 4.81
C ILE A 75 -4.70 -14.91 5.75
N SER A 76 -4.78 -16.03 6.46
CA SER A 76 -3.70 -16.52 7.32
C SER A 76 -2.58 -17.21 6.54
N ASP A 77 -2.81 -17.56 5.28
CA ASP A 77 -1.81 -18.19 4.40
C ASP A 77 -1.00 -17.14 3.62
N VAL A 78 -1.37 -15.86 3.72
CA VAL A 78 -0.58 -14.76 3.19
C VAL A 78 0.70 -14.62 4.00
N ARG A 79 1.83 -14.95 3.37
CA ARG A 79 3.15 -14.93 4.01
C ARG A 79 3.82 -13.56 3.96
N TYR A 80 3.57 -12.82 2.88
CA TYR A 80 4.14 -11.48 2.72
C TYR A 80 3.09 -10.49 2.25
N LEU A 81 3.16 -9.28 2.80
CA LEU A 81 2.54 -8.08 2.25
C LEU A 81 3.68 -7.15 1.82
N ILE A 82 3.85 -6.96 0.52
CA ILE A 82 4.84 -6.04 -0.04
C ILE A 82 4.17 -4.68 -0.21
N GLN A 83 4.74 -3.63 0.36
CA GLN A 83 4.32 -2.26 0.13
C GLN A 83 5.24 -1.63 -0.91
N SER A 84 4.69 -1.26 -2.07
CA SER A 84 5.45 -0.47 -3.04
C SER A 84 5.89 0.85 -2.42
N HIS A 85 4.98 1.47 -1.66
CA HIS A 85 5.18 2.63 -0.81
C HIS A 85 3.99 2.76 0.18
N LEU A 86 3.99 3.80 1.02
CA LEU A 86 3.01 3.92 2.12
C LEU A 86 1.97 5.04 1.91
N HIS A 87 1.66 5.42 0.66
CA HIS A 87 0.55 6.33 0.39
C HIS A 87 -0.81 5.70 0.72
N LEU A 88 -1.80 6.54 0.89
CA LEU A 88 -3.15 6.23 1.37
C LEU A 88 -3.90 5.20 0.52
N ASP A 89 -3.61 5.12 -0.76
CA ASP A 89 -4.21 4.21 -1.73
C ASP A 89 -3.42 2.88 -1.91
N HIS A 90 -2.37 2.68 -1.11
CA HIS A 90 -1.55 1.47 -1.11
C HIS A 90 -1.50 0.79 0.26
N SER A 91 -1.54 1.57 1.34
CA SER A 91 -1.30 1.08 2.71
C SER A 91 -2.50 0.43 3.40
N GLY A 92 -3.66 0.35 2.74
CA GLY A 92 -4.89 -0.17 3.35
C GLY A 92 -4.85 -1.64 3.80
N GLY A 93 -3.92 -2.43 3.27
CA GLY A 93 -3.70 -3.82 3.65
C GLY A 93 -2.83 -4.03 4.89
N VAL A 94 -2.10 -3.01 5.35
CA VAL A 94 -1.16 -3.13 6.45
C VAL A 94 -1.85 -3.59 7.74
N GLY A 95 -1.32 -4.67 8.33
CA GLY A 95 -1.84 -5.27 9.57
C GLY A 95 -3.14 -6.06 9.41
N ARG A 96 -3.59 -6.35 8.17
CA ARG A 96 -4.85 -7.06 7.92
C ARG A 96 -4.68 -8.53 7.56
N PHE A 97 -3.47 -8.96 7.32
CA PHE A 97 -3.08 -10.35 7.10
C PHE A 97 -2.29 -10.82 8.33
N PRO A 98 -2.88 -11.66 9.18
CA PRO A 98 -2.40 -11.86 10.58
C PRO A 98 -1.01 -12.46 10.68
N ASN A 99 -0.60 -13.24 9.69
CA ASN A 99 0.71 -13.92 9.69
C ASN A 99 1.71 -13.28 8.72
N ALA A 100 1.31 -12.22 8.01
CA ALA A 100 2.15 -11.64 6.98
C ALA A 100 3.34 -10.85 7.54
N ILE A 101 4.48 -11.04 6.92
CA ILE A 101 5.64 -10.16 7.06
C ILE A 101 5.45 -9.01 6.10
N HIS A 102 5.48 -7.78 6.60
CA HIS A 102 5.28 -6.57 5.81
C HIS A 102 6.63 -6.07 5.30
N VAL A 103 6.81 -6.10 3.97
CA VAL A 103 8.09 -5.75 3.32
C VAL A 103 8.01 -4.33 2.77
N VAL A 104 8.93 -3.48 3.18
CA VAL A 104 9.02 -2.08 2.75
C VAL A 104 10.48 -1.61 2.76
N GLN A 105 10.82 -0.62 1.95
CA GLN A 105 12.11 0.03 2.07
C GLN A 105 12.20 0.82 3.37
N ARG A 106 13.33 0.74 4.05
CA ARG A 106 13.55 1.49 5.30
C ARG A 106 13.37 2.99 5.09
N LEU A 107 13.84 3.48 3.96
CA LEU A 107 13.71 4.88 3.59
C LEU A 107 12.25 5.32 3.45
N GLU A 108 11.39 4.47 2.86
CA GLU A 108 9.95 4.74 2.76
C GLU A 108 9.30 4.82 4.14
N TYR A 109 9.58 3.82 4.97
CA TYR A 109 9.02 3.78 6.32
C TYR A 109 9.40 5.03 7.12
N ASP A 110 10.67 5.39 7.15
CA ASP A 110 11.15 6.55 7.88
C ASP A 110 10.57 7.86 7.33
N TYR A 111 10.47 7.98 6.00
CA TYR A 111 9.87 9.15 5.35
C TYR A 111 8.37 9.26 5.64
N ALA A 112 7.62 8.17 5.62
CA ALA A 112 6.18 8.15 5.89
C ALA A 112 5.81 8.68 7.29
N PHE A 113 6.74 8.59 8.25
CA PHE A 113 6.55 9.15 9.59
C PHE A 113 6.85 10.66 9.69
N ASN A 114 7.70 11.19 8.80
CA ASN A 114 8.10 12.59 8.77
C ASN A 114 8.19 13.08 7.31
N PRO A 115 7.08 13.04 6.56
CA PRO A 115 7.09 13.46 5.17
C PRO A 115 7.22 14.97 5.04
N ASP A 116 7.72 15.43 3.91
CA ASP A 116 7.67 16.83 3.54
C ASP A 116 6.22 17.34 3.56
N TRP A 117 6.03 18.62 3.86
CA TRP A 117 4.70 19.22 4.05
C TRP A 117 3.77 19.03 2.85
N PHE A 118 4.29 19.01 1.63
CA PHE A 118 3.51 18.83 0.40
C PHE A 118 3.13 17.38 0.17
N ALA A 119 3.89 16.42 0.69
CA ALA A 119 3.63 14.98 0.58
C ALA A 119 2.79 14.45 1.76
N ALA A 120 2.79 15.16 2.89
CA ALA A 120 2.12 14.72 4.12
C ALA A 120 0.65 14.29 3.94
N PRO A 121 -0.18 14.94 3.09
CA PRO A 121 -1.56 14.51 2.88
C PRO A 121 -1.70 13.11 2.26
N ALA A 122 -0.67 12.59 1.59
CA ALA A 122 -0.70 11.26 1.00
C ALA A 122 -0.44 10.13 2.03
N TYR A 123 0.06 10.45 3.22
CA TYR A 123 0.40 9.47 4.26
C TYR A 123 -0.62 9.48 5.40
N ILE A 124 -1.48 8.48 5.44
CA ILE A 124 -2.46 8.29 6.52
C ILE A 124 -1.85 7.40 7.60
N ARG A 125 -1.18 7.99 8.60
CA ARG A 125 -0.43 7.25 9.62
C ARG A 125 -1.20 6.11 10.28
N LYS A 126 -2.48 6.28 10.56
CA LYS A 126 -3.32 5.23 11.16
C LYS A 126 -3.49 3.99 10.28
N ASP A 127 -3.09 4.03 9.00
CA ASP A 127 -3.10 2.86 8.12
C ASP A 127 -1.88 1.98 8.33
N PHE A 128 -0.73 2.53 8.70
CA PHE A 128 0.53 1.79 8.85
C PHE A 128 1.20 1.92 10.23
N ASP A 129 0.84 2.91 11.04
CA ASP A 129 1.32 3.08 12.41
C ASP A 129 0.45 2.26 13.39
N LYS A 130 0.56 0.93 13.27
CA LYS A 130 -0.23 -0.03 14.06
C LYS A 130 0.69 -0.87 14.93
N PRO A 131 0.24 -1.29 16.11
CA PRO A 131 1.02 -2.20 16.96
C PRO A 131 1.11 -3.60 16.32
N ASN A 132 2.15 -4.32 16.68
CA ASN A 132 2.37 -5.72 16.33
C ASN A 132 2.52 -6.03 14.84
N ILE A 133 2.88 -5.05 14.01
CA ILE A 133 3.24 -5.29 12.62
C ILE A 133 4.64 -5.91 12.55
N HIS A 134 4.73 -7.06 11.90
CA HIS A 134 6.02 -7.67 11.61
C HIS A 134 6.61 -7.04 10.35
N TRP A 135 7.43 -6.00 10.52
CA TRP A 135 8.10 -5.32 9.42
C TRP A 135 9.41 -5.99 9.04
N LYS A 136 9.65 -6.17 7.75
CA LYS A 136 10.94 -6.46 7.13
C LYS A 136 11.36 -5.25 6.31
N TYR A 137 12.38 -4.57 6.78
CA TYR A 137 12.94 -3.41 6.09
C TYR A 137 14.00 -3.85 5.07
N LEU A 138 13.82 -3.46 3.83
CA LEU A 138 14.87 -3.52 2.83
C LEU A 138 15.73 -2.27 2.92
N ASN A 139 16.99 -2.40 2.51
CA ASN A 139 17.94 -1.29 2.60
C ASN A 139 18.48 -0.98 1.20
N ASP A 140 17.90 0.04 0.60
CA ASP A 140 18.18 0.61 -0.70
C ASP A 140 19.67 0.78 -1.05
N LYS A 141 20.49 1.10 -0.05
CA LYS A 141 21.92 1.40 -0.26
C LYS A 141 22.82 0.18 -0.47
N LYS A 142 22.28 -1.02 -0.34
CA LYS A 142 23.05 -2.27 -0.35
C LYS A 142 22.71 -3.23 -1.48
N THR A 143 21.49 -3.15 -2.02
CA THR A 143 21.03 -4.07 -3.07
C THR A 143 20.03 -3.37 -3.96
N ASP A 144 20.27 -3.34 -5.25
CA ASP A 144 19.31 -2.81 -6.23
C ASP A 144 18.07 -3.71 -6.34
N PHE A 145 18.14 -4.95 -5.88
CA PHE A 145 17.06 -5.90 -5.91
C PHE A 145 17.10 -6.87 -4.71
N PHE A 146 15.94 -7.41 -4.38
CA PHE A 146 15.77 -8.43 -3.33
C PHE A 146 14.84 -9.55 -3.84
N ASP A 147 15.38 -10.76 -3.94
CA ASP A 147 14.58 -11.95 -4.23
C ASP A 147 13.84 -12.41 -2.97
N LEU A 148 12.51 -12.39 -3.02
CA LEU A 148 11.66 -12.58 -1.84
C LEU A 148 11.79 -13.97 -1.23
N TYR A 149 11.80 -15.01 -2.09
CA TYR A 149 11.88 -16.42 -1.69
C TYR A 149 13.24 -17.06 -1.98
N GLY A 150 14.08 -16.39 -2.77
CA GLY A 150 15.39 -16.92 -3.21
C GLY A 150 15.30 -17.89 -4.39
N ASP A 151 14.17 -17.89 -5.09
CA ASP A 151 13.89 -18.76 -6.24
C ASP A 151 13.80 -18.00 -7.57
N GLY A 152 13.96 -16.68 -7.55
CA GLY A 152 13.94 -15.82 -8.72
C GLY A 152 12.54 -15.48 -9.24
N VAL A 153 11.46 -15.91 -8.56
CA VAL A 153 10.07 -15.72 -9.03
C VAL A 153 9.56 -14.31 -8.69
N ILE A 154 9.84 -13.83 -7.47
CA ILE A 154 9.41 -12.51 -7.02
C ILE A 154 10.64 -11.70 -6.61
N THR A 155 10.99 -10.73 -7.44
CA THR A 155 12.11 -9.84 -7.21
C THR A 155 11.61 -8.43 -6.94
N ILE A 156 11.99 -7.87 -5.80
CA ILE A 156 11.67 -6.49 -5.41
C ILE A 156 12.84 -5.60 -5.83
N ILE A 157 12.54 -4.53 -6.55
CA ILE A 157 13.53 -3.59 -7.08
C ILE A 157 13.33 -2.23 -6.42
N PHE A 158 14.40 -1.63 -5.91
CA PHE A 158 14.37 -0.26 -5.42
C PHE A 158 14.19 0.70 -6.61
N SER A 159 13.09 1.45 -6.62
CA SER A 159 12.69 2.33 -7.73
C SER A 159 12.18 3.69 -7.22
N PRO A 160 13.07 4.49 -6.57
CA PRO A 160 12.67 5.77 -5.97
C PRO A 160 12.25 6.77 -7.05
N GLY A 161 11.37 7.70 -6.65
CA GLY A 161 10.90 8.78 -7.53
C GLY A 161 9.52 9.26 -7.14
N HIS A 162 8.50 8.39 -7.17
CA HIS A 162 7.15 8.69 -6.71
C HIS A 162 7.12 8.99 -5.20
N SER A 163 7.82 8.16 -4.44
CA SER A 163 8.25 8.46 -3.07
C SER A 163 9.75 8.17 -2.93
N PRO A 164 10.44 8.68 -1.90
CA PRO A 164 11.88 8.46 -1.72
C PRO A 164 12.27 6.98 -1.57
N GLY A 165 11.39 6.18 -1.00
CA GLY A 165 11.63 4.75 -0.74
C GLY A 165 10.76 3.82 -1.57
N HIS A 166 10.22 4.29 -2.71
CA HIS A 166 9.40 3.45 -3.59
C HIS A 166 10.18 2.23 -4.09
N GLN A 167 9.47 1.09 -4.19
CA GLN A 167 9.95 -0.18 -4.75
C GLN A 167 8.92 -0.80 -5.70
N SER A 168 9.41 -1.58 -6.64
CA SER A 168 8.62 -2.28 -7.66
C SER A 168 8.86 -3.78 -7.59
#